data_fb4616f8173f8ca9a7246696ef80f841
#
_entry.id   fb4616f8173f8ca9a7246696ef80f841
#
_cell.length_a   1.000
_cell.length_b   1.000
_cell.length_c   1.000
_cell.angle_alpha   90.00
_cell.angle_beta   90.00
_cell.angle_gamma   90.00
#
_symmetry.space_group_name_H-M   'P 1'
#
loop_
_entity.id
_entity.type
_entity.pdbx_description
1 polymer ?
#
loop_
_entity_poly.entity_id
_entity_poly.type
_entity_poly.pdbx_seq_one_letter_code
_entity_poly.pdbx_strand_id
1 'polypeptide(L)'
;MTSPFKLTRIPSLKTPEAFRAHVASMGVEIPCDDAIITEASPVGEALGGITINDKTIGNRIALQPMEGWDGSTDGRATDAVRRRWRRFGESGAKLICGAEAMAVRPDGRANPNQLLINSDTQGDLAALREILLAAHREKFGGIVDLAIGFQLTHSGRFCRPHEKFTYEPRVAYRHPILDEKFKVTSNAQVWTDDELDGLIG
;
A
#
# COMPACT_ATOMS: atom_id res chain seq x y z
N MET A 1 10.84 -27.50 25.99
CA MET A 1 11.92 -27.90 25.04
C MET A 1 12.45 -26.63 24.43
N THR A 2 13.64 -26.19 24.84
CA THR A 2 14.30 -25.02 24.24
C THR A 2 14.81 -25.43 22.86
N SER A 3 14.45 -24.67 21.83
CA SER A 3 14.93 -24.87 20.45
C SER A 3 16.48 -24.96 20.47
N PRO A 4 17.09 -26.02 19.91
CA PRO A 4 18.55 -26.12 19.85
C PRO A 4 19.19 -25.12 18.87
N PHE A 5 18.39 -24.37 18.11
CA PHE A 5 18.89 -23.43 17.12
C PHE A 5 18.79 -21.99 17.63
N LYS A 6 19.94 -21.39 17.92
CA LYS A 6 20.05 -19.97 18.16
C LYS A 6 20.02 -19.26 16.79
N LEU A 7 18.89 -18.66 16.45
CA LEU A 7 18.75 -17.90 15.22
C LEU A 7 19.61 -16.62 15.27
N THR A 8 20.51 -16.47 14.31
CA THR A 8 21.28 -15.25 14.13
C THR A 8 20.42 -14.20 13.43
N ARG A 9 20.34 -13.01 14.00
CA ARG A 9 19.65 -11.87 13.36
C ARG A 9 20.53 -11.34 12.24
N ILE A 10 20.07 -11.39 10.99
CA ILE A 10 20.85 -10.93 9.81
C ILE A 10 21.41 -9.50 10.01
N PRO A 11 20.66 -8.50 10.55
CA PRO A 11 21.22 -7.18 10.80
C PRO A 11 22.38 -7.12 11.79
N SER A 12 22.68 -8.20 12.53
CA SER A 12 23.86 -8.27 13.39
C SER A 12 25.15 -8.61 12.63
N LEU A 13 25.03 -9.14 11.42
CA LEU A 13 26.13 -9.43 10.50
C LEU A 13 26.47 -8.13 9.75
N LYS A 14 27.51 -7.43 10.20
CA LYS A 14 27.77 -6.04 9.77
C LYS A 14 28.52 -5.93 8.45
N THR A 15 29.08 -7.01 7.94
CA THR A 15 29.86 -7.02 6.69
C THR A 15 29.47 -8.22 5.82
N PRO A 16 29.71 -8.15 4.49
CA PRO A 16 29.53 -9.27 3.57
C PRO A 16 30.31 -10.52 3.99
N GLU A 17 31.53 -10.36 4.48
CA GLU A 17 32.36 -11.48 4.96
C GLU A 17 31.73 -12.18 6.16
N ALA A 18 31.21 -11.42 7.13
CA ALA A 18 30.50 -11.99 8.30
C ALA A 18 29.24 -12.74 7.87
N PHE A 19 28.52 -12.22 6.87
CA PHE A 19 27.38 -12.90 6.29
C PHE A 19 27.78 -14.20 5.60
N ARG A 20 28.76 -14.18 4.70
CA ARG A 20 29.26 -15.38 4.01
C ARG A 20 29.77 -16.44 4.99
N ALA A 21 30.54 -16.04 6.01
CA ALA A 21 31.01 -16.96 7.02
C ALA A 21 29.87 -17.60 7.80
N HIS A 22 28.85 -16.85 8.14
CA HIS A 22 27.66 -17.38 8.82
C HIS A 22 26.90 -18.37 7.95
N VAL A 23 26.65 -18.05 6.68
CA VAL A 23 25.95 -18.92 5.72
C VAL A 23 26.74 -20.21 5.49
N ALA A 24 28.06 -20.11 5.28
CA ALA A 24 28.95 -21.27 5.13
C ALA A 24 28.93 -22.18 6.36
N SER A 25 28.84 -21.63 7.57
CA SER A 25 28.73 -22.42 8.81
C SER A 25 27.46 -23.26 8.89
N MET A 26 26.44 -22.94 8.09
CA MET A 26 25.20 -23.71 7.97
C MET A 26 25.24 -24.71 6.80
N GLY A 27 26.36 -24.82 6.08
CA GLY A 27 26.51 -25.70 4.92
C GLY A 27 25.73 -25.21 3.69
N VAL A 28 25.41 -23.89 3.63
CA VAL A 28 24.67 -23.28 2.53
C VAL A 28 25.55 -22.24 1.84
N GLU A 29 25.40 -22.08 0.53
CA GLU A 29 26.01 -21.02 -0.24
C GLU A 29 24.93 -20.07 -0.73
N ILE A 30 25.06 -18.78 -0.38
CA ILE A 30 24.18 -17.69 -0.84
C ILE A 30 25.06 -16.62 -1.45
N PRO A 31 24.88 -16.27 -2.73
CA PRO A 31 25.62 -15.20 -3.37
C PRO A 31 25.43 -13.87 -2.61
N CYS A 32 26.53 -13.17 -2.37
CA CYS A 32 26.53 -11.87 -1.71
C CYS A 32 27.71 -11.05 -2.22
N ASP A 33 27.42 -9.93 -2.86
CA ASP A 33 28.42 -9.01 -3.37
C ASP A 33 29.04 -8.20 -2.22
N ASP A 34 30.30 -7.79 -2.39
CA ASP A 34 31.01 -6.98 -1.39
C ASP A 34 30.52 -5.53 -1.36
N ALA A 35 30.00 -5.06 -2.47
CA ALA A 35 29.45 -3.71 -2.60
C ALA A 35 28.18 -3.72 -3.43
N ILE A 36 27.34 -2.71 -3.21
CA ILE A 36 26.17 -2.49 -4.06
C ILE A 36 26.65 -1.98 -5.42
N ILE A 37 26.44 -2.77 -6.45
CA ILE A 37 26.74 -2.38 -7.83
C ILE A 37 25.52 -1.62 -8.37
N THR A 38 25.72 -0.33 -8.67
CA THR A 38 24.66 0.54 -9.20
C THR A 38 24.62 0.58 -10.72
N GLU A 39 25.69 0.17 -11.38
CA GLU A 39 25.78 0.11 -12.84
C GLU A 39 25.63 -1.35 -13.31
N ALA A 40 24.86 -1.57 -14.38
CA ALA A 40 24.63 -2.88 -15.00
C ALA A 40 24.20 -3.98 -14.00
N SER A 41 23.37 -3.64 -13.03
CA SER A 41 22.85 -4.56 -12.01
C SER A 41 21.34 -4.39 -11.86
N PRO A 42 20.62 -5.39 -11.29
CA PRO A 42 19.18 -5.24 -10.99
C PRO A 42 18.88 -4.03 -10.08
N VAL A 43 19.79 -3.65 -9.19
CA VAL A 43 19.66 -2.44 -8.36
C VAL A 43 19.78 -1.18 -9.20
N GLY A 44 20.79 -1.11 -10.09
CA GLY A 44 20.98 0.02 -11.02
C GLY A 44 19.78 0.15 -11.96
N GLU A 45 19.26 -0.95 -12.49
CA GLU A 45 18.06 -0.95 -13.31
C GLU A 45 16.83 -0.45 -12.56
N ALA A 46 16.67 -0.82 -11.28
CA ALA A 46 15.57 -0.36 -10.45
C ALA A 46 15.63 1.14 -10.16
N LEU A 47 16.84 1.71 -10.09
CA LEU A 47 17.07 3.15 -9.93
C LEU A 47 16.97 3.92 -11.24
N GLY A 48 17.00 3.23 -12.39
CA GLY A 48 16.81 3.82 -13.72
C GLY A 48 15.37 4.19 -14.00
N GLY A 49 15.19 5.24 -14.80
CA GLY A 49 13.87 5.70 -15.25
C GLY A 49 13.17 4.70 -16.20
N ILE A 50 11.87 4.84 -16.32
CA ILE A 50 11.03 4.11 -17.27
C ILE A 50 10.03 5.07 -17.92
N THR A 51 9.70 4.84 -19.19
CA THR A 51 8.65 5.61 -19.88
C THR A 51 7.41 4.72 -20.06
N ILE A 52 6.27 5.21 -19.61
CA ILE A 52 4.96 4.58 -19.73
C ILE A 52 4.00 5.61 -20.32
N ASN A 53 3.43 5.34 -21.50
CA ASN A 53 2.49 6.23 -22.19
C ASN A 53 3.00 7.68 -22.26
N ASP A 54 4.20 7.88 -22.80
CA ASP A 54 4.86 9.18 -22.97
C ASP A 54 5.23 9.92 -21.65
N LYS A 55 4.96 9.33 -20.48
CA LYS A 55 5.36 9.84 -19.20
C LYS A 55 6.62 9.14 -18.71
N THR A 56 7.68 9.90 -18.46
CA THR A 56 8.89 9.40 -17.81
C THR A 56 8.66 9.34 -16.30
N ILE A 57 8.93 8.17 -15.72
CA ILE A 57 8.94 7.91 -14.27
C ILE A 57 10.40 7.72 -13.87
N GLY A 58 10.90 8.48 -12.91
CA GLY A 58 12.32 8.62 -12.63
C GLY A 58 13.05 7.39 -12.10
N ASN A 59 12.31 6.40 -11.58
CA ASN A 59 12.86 5.07 -11.23
C ASN A 59 11.73 4.02 -11.21
N ARG A 60 12.12 2.74 -11.05
CA ARG A 60 11.19 1.61 -11.04
C ARG A 60 10.75 1.20 -9.63
N ILE A 61 10.99 2.05 -8.63
CA ILE A 61 10.56 1.80 -7.26
C ILE A 61 9.14 2.33 -7.10
N ALA A 62 8.21 1.44 -6.72
CA ALA A 62 6.81 1.76 -6.52
C ALA A 62 6.40 1.60 -5.06
N LEU A 63 5.61 2.55 -4.55
CA LEU A 63 4.84 2.38 -3.33
C LEU A 63 3.48 1.80 -3.68
N GLN A 64 3.17 0.65 -3.07
CA GLN A 64 1.91 -0.04 -3.27
C GLN A 64 0.81 0.58 -2.39
N PRO A 65 -0.46 0.54 -2.82
CA PRO A 65 -1.57 1.05 -2.03
C PRO A 65 -1.82 0.17 -0.81
N MET A 66 -2.20 0.83 0.28
CA MET A 66 -2.63 0.15 1.50
C MET A 66 -3.85 0.85 2.10
N GLU A 67 -4.75 0.07 2.66
CA GLU A 67 -5.86 0.57 3.46
C GLU A 67 -5.34 1.03 4.81
N GLY A 68 -5.25 2.35 5.02
CA GLY A 68 -4.86 2.93 6.30
C GLY A 68 -5.91 2.66 7.39
N TRP A 69 -5.45 2.59 8.65
CA TRP A 69 -6.28 2.45 9.84
C TRP A 69 -6.17 3.67 10.75
N ASP A 70 -5.65 4.75 10.21
CA ASP A 70 -5.27 5.96 10.95
C ASP A 70 -6.02 7.23 10.49
N GLY A 71 -7.03 7.07 9.62
CA GLY A 71 -8.00 8.10 9.32
C GLY A 71 -9.01 8.31 10.45
N SER A 72 -9.85 9.33 10.31
CA SER A 72 -11.00 9.55 11.20
C SER A 72 -12.18 8.65 10.80
N THR A 73 -13.15 8.51 11.70
CA THR A 73 -14.33 7.67 11.46
C THR A 73 -15.24 8.20 10.35
N ASP A 74 -15.16 9.49 10.04
CA ASP A 74 -15.83 10.12 8.90
C ASP A 74 -15.01 10.06 7.59
N GLY A 75 -13.89 9.32 7.60
CA GLY A 75 -13.09 9.05 6.40
C GLY A 75 -12.12 10.15 6.00
N ARG A 76 -11.81 11.09 6.89
CA ARG A 76 -10.90 12.21 6.64
C ARG A 76 -9.48 11.93 7.10
N ALA A 77 -8.55 12.73 6.58
CA ALA A 77 -7.14 12.64 6.93
C ALA A 77 -6.85 13.20 8.33
N THR A 78 -6.22 12.37 9.18
CA THR A 78 -5.65 12.78 10.46
C THR A 78 -4.20 13.25 10.31
N ASP A 79 -3.58 13.74 11.38
CA ASP A 79 -2.16 14.10 11.37
C ASP A 79 -1.25 12.87 11.15
N ALA A 80 -1.69 11.68 11.58
CA ALA A 80 -0.96 10.43 11.31
C ALA A 80 -0.94 10.12 9.81
N VAL A 81 -2.08 10.26 9.13
CA VAL A 81 -2.18 10.13 7.67
C VAL A 81 -1.32 11.18 6.97
N ARG A 82 -1.39 12.47 7.37
CA ARG A 82 -0.59 13.55 6.76
C ARG A 82 0.91 13.27 6.88
N ARG A 83 1.36 12.82 8.07
CA ARG A 83 2.76 12.43 8.29
C ARG A 83 3.17 11.26 7.40
N ARG A 84 2.32 10.25 7.21
CA ARG A 84 2.59 9.09 6.34
C ARG A 84 2.73 9.54 4.89
N TRP A 85 1.86 10.40 4.39
CA TRP A 85 1.92 10.93 3.03
C TRP A 85 3.15 11.81 2.79
N ARG A 86 3.57 12.60 3.78
CA ARG A 86 4.85 13.31 3.74
C ARG A 86 6.01 12.33 3.53
N ARG A 87 6.04 11.23 4.28
CA ARG A 87 7.07 10.20 4.15
C ARG A 87 7.06 9.49 2.80
N PHE A 88 5.91 9.34 2.17
CA PHE A 88 5.84 8.85 0.79
C PHE A 88 6.57 9.81 -0.15
N GLY A 89 6.37 11.11 -0.02
CA GLY A 89 7.13 12.12 -0.77
C GLY A 89 8.63 12.06 -0.51
N GLU A 90 9.05 11.82 0.72
CA GLU A 90 10.45 11.73 1.13
C GLU A 90 11.13 10.40 0.75
N SER A 91 10.41 9.39 0.29
CA SER A 91 10.91 8.03 0.06
C SER A 91 11.88 7.91 -1.12
N GLY A 92 11.75 8.78 -2.12
CA GLY A 92 12.48 8.68 -3.38
C GLY A 92 11.85 7.74 -4.41
N ALA A 93 10.80 6.99 -4.08
CA ALA A 93 10.01 6.26 -5.07
C ALA A 93 9.38 7.24 -6.07
N LYS A 94 9.44 6.90 -7.35
CA LYS A 94 8.91 7.75 -8.43
C LYS A 94 7.55 7.28 -8.97
N LEU A 95 7.10 6.10 -8.57
CA LEU A 95 5.75 5.60 -8.81
C LEU A 95 5.04 5.38 -7.48
N ILE A 96 4.16 6.28 -7.12
CA ILE A 96 3.32 6.16 -5.93
C ILE A 96 1.95 5.71 -6.40
N CYS A 97 1.83 4.40 -6.61
CA CYS A 97 0.64 3.76 -7.17
C CYS A 97 -0.40 3.53 -6.08
N GLY A 98 -1.31 4.49 -5.92
CA GLY A 98 -2.27 4.45 -4.87
C GLY A 98 -1.63 4.56 -3.48
N ALA A 99 -1.04 5.70 -3.17
CA ALA A 99 -0.48 5.98 -1.84
C ALA A 99 -1.42 5.57 -0.69
N GLU A 100 -2.71 5.51 -1.01
CA GLU A 100 -3.79 5.02 -0.15
C GLU A 100 -4.77 4.18 -0.98
N ALA A 101 -5.31 3.13 -0.39
CA ALA A 101 -6.49 2.42 -0.87
C ALA A 101 -7.71 3.04 -0.20
N MET A 102 -8.46 3.83 -0.96
CA MET A 102 -9.57 4.63 -0.45
C MET A 102 -10.91 3.98 -0.77
N ALA A 103 -11.80 3.93 0.20
CA ALA A 103 -13.13 3.41 -0.04
C ALA A 103 -13.98 4.44 -0.80
N VAL A 104 -14.67 3.98 -1.85
CA VAL A 104 -15.57 4.82 -2.65
C VAL A 104 -16.94 5.03 -1.98
N ARG A 105 -17.25 4.19 -0.97
CA ARG A 105 -18.48 4.26 -0.19
C ARG A 105 -18.23 3.98 1.29
N PRO A 106 -18.98 4.60 2.21
CA PRO A 106 -18.86 4.33 3.64
C PRO A 106 -19.04 2.85 4.01
N ASP A 107 -20.02 2.17 3.41
CA ASP A 107 -20.31 0.75 3.63
C ASP A 107 -19.31 -0.20 2.95
N GLY A 108 -18.45 0.34 2.06
CA GLY A 108 -17.38 -0.40 1.38
C GLY A 108 -16.04 -0.41 2.11
N ARG A 109 -15.92 0.21 3.28
CA ARG A 109 -14.65 0.31 4.01
C ARG A 109 -14.19 -1.03 4.56
N ALA A 110 -12.89 -1.31 4.48
CA ALA A 110 -12.25 -2.46 5.11
C ALA A 110 -12.09 -2.31 6.63
N ASN A 111 -12.14 -1.08 7.13
CA ASN A 111 -12.06 -0.75 8.54
C ASN A 111 -12.71 0.62 8.82
N PRO A 112 -13.12 0.91 10.07
CA PRO A 112 -13.82 2.15 10.42
C PRO A 112 -13.01 3.43 10.19
N ASN A 113 -11.69 3.32 10.07
CA ASN A 113 -10.76 4.44 9.93
C ASN A 113 -10.11 4.52 8.54
N GLN A 114 -10.62 3.77 7.57
CA GLN A 114 -10.18 3.88 6.18
C GLN A 114 -10.66 5.21 5.58
N LEU A 115 -9.79 5.87 4.81
CA LEU A 115 -10.13 7.09 4.10
C LEU A 115 -11.24 6.83 3.07
N LEU A 116 -12.12 7.81 2.93
CA LEU A 116 -13.14 7.86 1.90
C LEU A 116 -12.72 8.79 0.76
N ILE A 117 -13.21 8.48 -0.44
CA ILE A 117 -13.15 9.39 -1.59
C ILE A 117 -14.56 9.70 -2.05
N ASN A 118 -15.01 10.93 -1.77
CA ASN A 118 -16.30 11.47 -2.16
C ASN A 118 -16.24 13.00 -2.20
N SER A 119 -17.36 13.67 -2.49
CA SER A 119 -17.44 15.14 -2.54
C SER A 119 -16.99 15.81 -1.24
N ASP A 120 -17.23 15.19 -0.08
CA ASP A 120 -16.95 15.80 1.22
C ASP A 120 -15.47 15.69 1.62
N THR A 121 -14.76 14.70 1.09
CA THR A 121 -13.37 14.37 1.45
C THR A 121 -12.35 14.70 0.35
N GLN A 122 -12.78 15.05 -0.87
CA GLN A 122 -11.87 15.35 -1.98
C GLN A 122 -10.89 16.48 -1.66
N GLY A 123 -11.28 17.45 -0.85
CA GLY A 123 -10.41 18.53 -0.41
C GLY A 123 -9.26 18.05 0.49
N ASP A 124 -9.55 17.08 1.38
CA ASP A 124 -8.53 16.45 2.22
C ASP A 124 -7.53 15.66 1.37
N LEU A 125 -8.02 14.96 0.33
CA LEU A 125 -7.17 14.18 -0.58
C LEU A 125 -6.28 15.09 -1.43
N ALA A 126 -6.82 16.23 -1.90
CA ALA A 126 -6.02 17.25 -2.58
C ALA A 126 -4.90 17.78 -1.66
N ALA A 127 -5.21 18.05 -0.39
CA ALA A 127 -4.22 18.49 0.59
C ALA A 127 -3.15 17.42 0.87
N LEU A 128 -3.52 16.14 0.96
CA LEU A 128 -2.56 15.03 1.11
C LEU A 128 -1.61 14.95 -0.10
N ARG A 129 -2.15 15.08 -1.30
CA ARG A 129 -1.34 15.12 -2.53
C ARG A 129 -0.34 16.26 -2.51
N GLU A 130 -0.75 17.46 -2.11
CA GLU A 130 0.16 18.61 -2.01
C GLU A 130 1.24 18.42 -0.95
N ILE A 131 0.93 17.81 0.21
CA ILE A 131 1.91 17.43 1.24
C ILE A 131 2.98 16.49 0.65
N LEU A 132 2.57 15.48 -0.10
CA LEU A 132 3.47 14.54 -0.76
C LEU A 132 4.35 15.24 -1.79
N LEU A 133 3.74 16.05 -2.67
CA LEU A 133 4.47 16.78 -3.71
C LEU A 133 5.47 17.77 -3.14
N ALA A 134 5.09 18.52 -2.10
CA ALA A 134 5.96 19.46 -1.42
C ALA A 134 7.18 18.74 -0.80
N ALA A 135 6.94 17.65 -0.08
CA ALA A 135 7.99 16.85 0.53
C ALA A 135 8.95 16.25 -0.51
N HIS A 136 8.41 15.78 -1.63
CA HIS A 136 9.24 15.25 -2.72
C HIS A 136 10.09 16.35 -3.37
N ARG A 137 9.49 17.51 -3.66
CA ARG A 137 10.21 18.66 -4.23
C ARG A 137 11.31 19.16 -3.30
N GLU A 138 11.00 19.26 -2.00
CA GLU A 138 11.96 19.67 -0.97
C GLU A 138 13.22 18.79 -0.97
N LYS A 139 13.01 17.47 -1.10
CA LYS A 139 14.10 16.49 -0.96
C LYS A 139 14.84 16.18 -2.27
N PHE A 140 14.15 16.21 -3.41
CA PHE A 140 14.66 15.76 -4.71
C PHE A 140 14.68 16.86 -5.79
N GLY A 141 14.28 18.08 -5.49
CA GLY A 141 14.35 19.25 -6.36
C GLY A 141 13.28 19.35 -7.45
N GLY A 142 12.55 18.28 -7.74
CA GLY A 142 11.54 18.28 -8.81
C GLY A 142 10.47 17.20 -8.63
N ILE A 143 9.43 17.29 -9.44
CA ILE A 143 8.27 16.35 -9.43
C ILE A 143 7.87 15.89 -10.84
N VAL A 144 8.61 16.30 -11.86
CA VAL A 144 8.22 16.07 -13.27
C VAL A 144 8.20 14.58 -13.61
N ASP A 145 9.09 13.81 -12.98
CA ASP A 145 9.25 12.38 -13.14
C ASP A 145 8.54 11.53 -12.06
N LEU A 146 7.68 12.17 -11.27
CA LEU A 146 6.87 11.52 -10.24
C LEU A 146 5.47 11.19 -10.78
N ALA A 147 5.06 9.94 -10.64
CA ALA A 147 3.69 9.50 -10.92
C ALA A 147 2.96 9.15 -9.62
N ILE A 148 1.76 9.71 -9.44
CA ILE A 148 0.91 9.47 -8.28
C ILE A 148 -0.45 8.97 -8.77
N GLY A 149 -0.94 7.88 -8.19
CA GLY A 149 -2.27 7.34 -8.39
C GLY A 149 -2.97 7.05 -7.07
N PHE A 150 -4.26 6.80 -7.12
CA PHE A 150 -5.07 6.31 -6.01
C PHE A 150 -5.67 4.96 -6.37
N GLN A 151 -5.77 4.08 -5.38
CA GLN A 151 -6.56 2.88 -5.53
C GLN A 151 -7.96 3.11 -4.98
N LEU A 152 -8.96 2.96 -5.85
CA LEU A 152 -10.35 2.97 -5.43
C LEU A 152 -10.75 1.58 -4.97
N THR A 153 -11.40 1.47 -3.80
CA THR A 153 -11.75 0.17 -3.21
C THR A 153 -13.18 0.11 -2.74
N HIS A 154 -13.71 -1.10 -2.78
CA HIS A 154 -14.85 -1.56 -2.02
C HIS A 154 -14.52 -2.95 -1.48
N SER A 155 -14.53 -3.11 -0.17
CA SER A 155 -13.97 -4.31 0.47
C SER A 155 -14.87 -5.56 0.39
N GLY A 156 -16.10 -5.43 -0.12
CA GLY A 156 -16.96 -6.55 -0.41
C GLY A 156 -17.26 -7.41 0.82
N ARG A 157 -16.82 -8.67 0.80
CA ARG A 157 -16.96 -9.60 1.93
C ARG A 157 -16.21 -9.19 3.18
N PHE A 158 -15.16 -8.37 3.02
CA PHE A 158 -14.29 -7.93 4.12
C PHE A 158 -14.72 -6.59 4.71
N CYS A 159 -15.86 -6.01 4.29
CA CYS A 159 -16.34 -4.74 4.81
C CYS A 159 -16.50 -4.76 6.33
N ARG A 160 -15.96 -3.73 6.98
CA ARG A 160 -16.04 -3.46 8.42
C ARG A 160 -16.18 -1.95 8.64
N PRO A 161 -17.25 -1.34 8.15
CA PRO A 161 -17.38 0.12 8.13
C PRO A 161 -17.53 0.77 9.50
N HIS A 162 -18.09 0.05 10.49
CA HIS A 162 -18.42 0.61 11.79
C HIS A 162 -17.54 0.06 12.92
N GLU A 163 -17.26 -1.25 12.92
CA GLU A 163 -16.56 -1.93 14.00
C GLU A 163 -15.37 -2.75 13.50
N LYS A 164 -14.25 -2.63 14.18
CA LYS A 164 -12.97 -3.24 13.79
C LYS A 164 -13.03 -4.76 13.55
N PHE A 165 -13.84 -5.46 14.31
CA PHE A 165 -13.91 -6.93 14.29
C PHE A 165 -15.24 -7.49 13.78
N THR A 166 -16.14 -6.62 13.33
CA THR A 166 -17.48 -7.02 12.84
C THR A 166 -17.54 -6.87 11.33
N TYR A 167 -17.79 -8.00 10.65
CA TYR A 167 -18.02 -7.97 9.21
C TYR A 167 -19.44 -7.52 8.90
N GLU A 168 -19.58 -6.60 7.97
CA GLU A 168 -20.85 -6.10 7.40
C GLU A 168 -20.76 -6.21 5.88
N PRO A 169 -20.78 -7.44 5.34
CA PRO A 169 -20.45 -7.68 3.94
C PRO A 169 -21.50 -7.11 2.98
N ARG A 170 -21.03 -6.50 1.90
CA ARG A 170 -21.79 -6.16 0.70
C ARG A 170 -21.07 -6.78 -0.50
N VAL A 171 -21.73 -7.68 -1.23
CA VAL A 171 -21.06 -8.55 -2.21
C VAL A 171 -21.76 -8.51 -3.56
N ALA A 172 -21.02 -8.68 -4.64
CA ALA A 172 -21.57 -8.74 -5.99
C ALA A 172 -22.19 -10.13 -6.30
N TYR A 173 -21.79 -11.19 -5.58
CA TYR A 173 -22.29 -12.54 -5.81
C TYR A 173 -22.17 -13.42 -4.57
N ARG A 174 -23.00 -14.46 -4.51
CA ARG A 174 -22.97 -15.49 -3.47
C ARG A 174 -21.81 -16.46 -3.71
N HIS A 175 -21.17 -16.91 -2.63
CA HIS A 175 -20.08 -17.88 -2.70
C HIS A 175 -20.23 -18.96 -1.62
N PRO A 176 -20.37 -20.25 -1.97
CA PRO A 176 -20.79 -21.30 -1.05
C PRO A 176 -19.87 -21.50 0.15
N ILE A 177 -18.57 -21.25 0.02
CA ILE A 177 -17.61 -21.41 1.13
C ILE A 177 -17.40 -20.10 1.87
N LEU A 178 -17.24 -18.98 1.16
CA LEU A 178 -16.89 -17.70 1.77
C LEU A 178 -18.07 -17.03 2.48
N ASP A 179 -19.29 -17.29 2.03
CA ASP A 179 -20.48 -16.68 2.62
C ASP A 179 -20.67 -17.10 4.09
N GLU A 180 -20.42 -18.37 4.41
CA GLU A 180 -20.45 -18.86 5.79
C GLU A 180 -19.39 -18.14 6.63
N LYS A 181 -18.14 -18.08 6.15
CA LYS A 181 -17.01 -17.46 6.84
C LYS A 181 -17.22 -15.97 7.11
N PHE A 182 -17.77 -15.25 6.14
CA PHE A 182 -17.95 -13.79 6.21
C PHE A 182 -19.37 -13.35 6.52
N LYS A 183 -20.22 -14.27 6.94
CA LYS A 183 -21.60 -14.01 7.38
C LYS A 183 -22.49 -13.33 6.31
N VAL A 184 -22.35 -13.75 5.05
CA VAL A 184 -23.28 -13.39 3.98
C VAL A 184 -24.48 -14.32 4.07
N THR A 185 -25.50 -13.94 4.84
CA THR A 185 -26.63 -14.79 5.20
C THR A 185 -27.90 -14.45 4.44
N SER A 186 -27.95 -13.30 3.79
CA SER A 186 -29.14 -12.74 3.15
C SER A 186 -28.84 -12.22 1.75
N ASN A 187 -29.83 -12.29 0.86
CA ASN A 187 -29.75 -11.65 -0.46
C ASN A 187 -29.75 -10.12 -0.38
N ALA A 188 -30.20 -9.53 0.72
CA ALA A 188 -30.07 -8.08 0.94
C ALA A 188 -28.60 -7.60 1.05
N GLN A 189 -27.66 -8.51 1.24
CA GLN A 189 -26.22 -8.23 1.24
C GLN A 189 -25.59 -8.35 -0.16
N VAL A 190 -26.35 -8.79 -1.16
CA VAL A 190 -25.90 -8.94 -2.54
C VAL A 190 -26.35 -7.73 -3.34
N TRP A 191 -25.43 -7.12 -4.06
CA TRP A 191 -25.73 -6.01 -4.96
C TRP A 191 -26.59 -6.47 -6.12
N THR A 192 -27.56 -5.66 -6.50
CA THR A 192 -28.23 -5.78 -7.80
C THR A 192 -27.38 -5.12 -8.88
N ASP A 193 -27.65 -5.41 -10.16
CA ASP A 193 -26.93 -4.78 -11.27
C ASP A 193 -27.14 -3.26 -11.28
N ASP A 194 -28.37 -2.78 -10.99
CA ASP A 194 -28.67 -1.33 -10.89
C ASP A 194 -27.87 -0.65 -9.75
N GLU A 195 -27.68 -1.34 -8.62
CA GLU A 195 -26.84 -0.83 -7.52
C GLU A 195 -25.36 -0.82 -7.89
N LEU A 196 -24.88 -1.81 -8.67
CA LEU A 196 -23.51 -1.85 -9.18
C LEU A 196 -23.25 -0.74 -10.20
N ASP A 197 -24.20 -0.48 -11.10
CA ASP A 197 -24.11 0.63 -12.04
C ASP A 197 -24.02 1.97 -11.30
N GLY A 198 -24.82 2.17 -10.25
CA GLY A 198 -24.72 3.34 -9.38
C GLY A 198 -23.41 3.45 -8.57
N LEU A 199 -22.65 2.35 -8.41
CA LEU A 199 -21.33 2.35 -7.78
C LEU A 199 -20.23 2.79 -8.75
N ILE A 200 -20.40 2.47 -10.04
CA ILE A 200 -19.44 2.81 -11.10
C ILE A 200 -19.57 4.28 -11.51
N GLY A 201 -20.74 4.89 -11.36
CA GLY A 201 -21.04 6.31 -11.60
C GLY A 201 -21.49 6.53 -12.98
#